data_665169aac5c4fc543c03df0a2a103e7b
#
_entry.id   665169aac5c4fc543c03df0a2a103e7b
#
_cell.length_a   1.000
_cell.length_b   1.000
_cell.length_c   1.000
_cell.angle_alpha   90.00
_cell.angle_beta   90.00
_cell.angle_gamma   90.00
#
_symmetry.space_group_name_H-M   'P 1'
#
loop_
_entity.id
_entity.type
_entity.pdbx_description
1 polymer ?
#
loop_
_entity_poly.entity_id
_entity_poly.type
_entity_poly.pdbx_seq_one_letter_code
_entity_poly.pdbx_strand_id
1 'polypeptide(L)'
;MRGSEAAITPASTIRACTNPGEVMESSEQCPQDSAHQEVNPVFLQQLRELDIPEEAARQALLHTRNVSAEEAAMYYFNKLENEEEGDEDTMFKMVFVVNMELNMGVGKVAAQVGHAAVALFQAMQEKNTWREMAWKWDHAGSKKIVLQGTNTAHLLELQALAMSLSLPTKLIQDAGLTQVEPGSSTVLGIMGEEEMVNNVTGSLKLL
;
A
#
# COMPACT_ATOMS: atom_id res chain seq x y z
N MET A 1 5.58 -52.62 -39.06
CA MET A 1 5.29 -53.51 -37.91
C MET A 1 5.08 -52.61 -36.71
N ARG A 2 3.82 -52.68 -36.20
CA ARG A 2 3.33 -52.40 -34.85
C ARG A 2 3.88 -51.12 -34.17
N GLY A 3 3.14 -50.04 -33.87
CA GLY A 3 1.79 -50.02 -33.28
C GLY A 3 1.95 -49.85 -31.78
N SER A 4 1.82 -48.63 -31.21
CA SER A 4 1.46 -48.47 -29.79
C SER A 4 0.64 -47.19 -29.68
N GLU A 5 -0.67 -47.38 -29.58
CA GLU A 5 -1.68 -46.38 -29.16
C GLU A 5 -1.47 -46.09 -27.67
N ALA A 6 -1.51 -44.80 -27.33
CA ALA A 6 -1.68 -44.37 -25.94
C ALA A 6 -3.06 -43.74 -25.77
N ALA A 7 -3.82 -44.33 -24.86
CA ALA A 7 -5.22 -44.12 -24.57
C ALA A 7 -5.54 -42.71 -24.04
N ILE A 8 -6.63 -42.16 -24.56
CA ILE A 8 -7.31 -40.96 -24.08
C ILE A 8 -8.31 -41.38 -23.00
N THR A 9 -8.21 -40.81 -21.82
CA THR A 9 -9.20 -40.98 -20.74
C THR A 9 -10.27 -39.89 -20.82
N PRO A 10 -11.56 -40.21 -20.69
CA PRO A 10 -12.65 -39.27 -20.91
C PRO A 10 -12.99 -38.41 -19.67
N ALA A 11 -13.52 -37.23 -19.99
CA ALA A 11 -14.01 -36.21 -19.08
C ALA A 11 -15.14 -36.72 -18.16
N SER A 12 -15.08 -36.30 -16.90
CA SER A 12 -16.08 -36.51 -15.89
C SER A 12 -17.29 -35.58 -16.08
N THR A 13 -18.46 -36.19 -16.27
CA THR A 13 -19.75 -35.59 -16.47
C THR A 13 -20.26 -34.90 -15.18
N ILE A 14 -20.60 -33.63 -15.29
CA ILE A 14 -21.33 -32.88 -14.27
C ILE A 14 -22.82 -33.28 -14.38
N ARG A 15 -23.37 -33.91 -13.35
CA ARG A 15 -24.81 -34.17 -13.22
C ARG A 15 -25.50 -32.92 -12.66
N ALA A 16 -26.43 -32.40 -13.43
CA ALA A 16 -27.46 -31.47 -12.96
C ALA A 16 -28.48 -32.23 -12.10
N CYS A 17 -28.72 -31.76 -10.88
CA CYS A 17 -29.89 -32.17 -10.09
C CYS A 17 -30.85 -31.00 -10.03
N THR A 18 -31.94 -31.10 -10.75
CA THR A 18 -33.15 -30.30 -10.57
C THR A 18 -34.02 -31.00 -9.53
N ASN A 19 -34.48 -30.28 -8.51
CA ASN A 19 -35.69 -30.60 -7.76
C ASN A 19 -36.37 -29.31 -7.30
N PRO A 20 -37.72 -29.25 -7.44
CA PRO A 20 -38.50 -28.08 -7.08
C PRO A 20 -39.14 -28.24 -5.69
N GLY A 21 -39.23 -27.13 -4.97
CA GLY A 21 -40.22 -26.90 -3.92
C GLY A 21 -39.73 -27.05 -2.50
N GLU A 22 -39.49 -25.91 -1.89
CA GLU A 22 -40.09 -25.55 -0.60
C GLU A 22 -39.67 -24.12 -0.22
N VAL A 23 -40.67 -23.28 -0.02
CA VAL A 23 -40.56 -21.89 0.45
C VAL A 23 -40.33 -21.94 1.95
N MET A 24 -39.19 -21.43 2.42
CA MET A 24 -39.02 -20.98 3.78
C MET A 24 -38.18 -19.72 3.76
N GLU A 25 -38.84 -18.60 4.08
CA GLU A 25 -38.22 -17.36 4.51
C GLU A 25 -37.31 -17.61 5.73
N SER A 26 -36.05 -17.48 5.57
CA SER A 26 -35.16 -17.16 6.66
C SER A 26 -34.18 -16.09 6.17
N SER A 27 -34.34 -14.91 6.73
CA SER A 27 -33.44 -13.77 6.63
C SER A 27 -32.06 -14.20 7.12
N GLU A 28 -31.20 -14.65 6.23
CA GLU A 28 -29.76 -14.76 6.50
C GLU A 28 -29.09 -13.42 6.13
N GLN A 29 -28.90 -12.62 7.17
CA GLN A 29 -27.97 -11.52 7.17
C GLN A 29 -26.59 -12.04 6.79
N CYS A 30 -26.05 -11.53 5.67
CA CYS A 30 -24.63 -11.66 5.38
C CYS A 30 -23.84 -11.09 6.58
N PRO A 31 -22.85 -11.83 7.10
CA PRO A 31 -21.91 -11.25 8.03
C PRO A 31 -21.09 -10.20 7.26
N GLN A 32 -21.30 -8.93 7.57
CA GLN A 32 -20.31 -7.90 7.27
C GLN A 32 -19.12 -8.21 8.18
N ASP A 33 -18.13 -8.88 7.63
CA ASP A 33 -16.82 -9.06 8.23
C ASP A 33 -16.05 -7.73 8.15
N SER A 34 -16.51 -6.75 8.93
CA SER A 34 -15.65 -5.70 9.40
C SER A 34 -14.77 -6.36 10.47
N ALA A 35 -13.54 -6.72 10.11
CA ALA A 35 -12.51 -7.11 11.03
C ALA A 35 -12.34 -5.97 12.06
N HIS A 36 -13.10 -6.00 13.13
CA HIS A 36 -12.86 -5.21 14.32
C HIS A 36 -11.51 -5.70 14.88
N GLN A 37 -10.46 -4.99 14.54
CA GLN A 37 -9.19 -5.13 15.21
C GLN A 37 -9.46 -4.76 16.67
N GLU A 38 -9.55 -5.76 17.56
CA GLU A 38 -9.91 -5.57 18.94
C GLU A 38 -8.82 -4.72 19.63
N VAL A 39 -9.24 -3.58 20.15
CA VAL A 39 -8.38 -2.67 20.89
C VAL A 39 -8.12 -3.28 22.27
N ASN A 40 -6.87 -3.27 22.74
CA ASN A 40 -6.52 -3.77 24.06
C ASN A 40 -7.26 -2.98 25.16
N PRO A 41 -8.18 -3.60 25.91
CA PRO A 41 -9.03 -2.90 26.88
C PRO A 41 -8.22 -2.27 28.02
N VAL A 42 -7.08 -2.83 28.40
CA VAL A 42 -6.20 -2.30 29.44
C VAL A 42 -5.58 -0.99 29.00
N PHE A 43 -5.05 -0.95 27.76
CA PHE A 43 -4.47 0.26 27.20
C PHE A 43 -5.52 1.34 26.96
N LEU A 44 -6.72 0.95 26.53
CA LEU A 44 -7.83 1.88 26.37
C LEU A 44 -8.19 2.56 27.70
N GLN A 45 -8.23 1.78 28.80
CA GLN A 45 -8.51 2.32 30.11
C GLN A 45 -7.41 3.29 30.57
N GLN A 46 -6.14 2.97 30.34
CA GLN A 46 -5.01 3.85 30.67
C GLN A 46 -5.05 5.18 29.91
N LEU A 47 -5.44 5.15 28.62
CA LEU A 47 -5.61 6.36 27.82
C LEU A 47 -6.78 7.23 28.32
N ARG A 48 -7.86 6.63 28.80
CA ARG A 48 -8.98 7.35 29.41
C ARG A 48 -8.59 8.03 30.74
N GLU A 49 -7.68 7.44 31.50
CA GLU A 49 -7.13 8.05 32.71
C GLU A 49 -6.25 9.28 32.42
N LEU A 50 -5.80 9.44 31.17
CA LEU A 50 -5.10 10.62 30.65
C LEU A 50 -6.05 11.64 29.99
N ASP A 51 -7.37 11.54 30.25
CA ASP A 51 -8.42 12.39 29.69
C ASP A 51 -8.50 12.36 28.15
N ILE A 52 -7.99 11.30 27.50
CA ILE A 52 -8.11 11.11 26.06
C ILE A 52 -9.51 10.58 25.73
N PRO A 53 -10.26 11.23 24.80
CA PRO A 53 -11.58 10.75 24.38
C PRO A 53 -11.53 9.30 23.87
N GLU A 54 -12.52 8.48 24.22
CA GLU A 54 -12.51 7.04 23.95
C GLU A 54 -12.31 6.73 22.46
N GLU A 55 -12.95 7.49 21.58
CA GLU A 55 -12.83 7.31 20.14
C GLU A 55 -11.42 7.63 19.62
N ALA A 56 -10.81 8.70 20.13
CA ALA A 56 -9.43 9.06 19.80
C ALA A 56 -8.44 8.04 20.38
N ALA A 57 -8.68 7.53 21.59
CA ALA A 57 -7.89 6.47 22.21
C ALA A 57 -7.94 5.18 21.40
N ARG A 58 -9.12 4.79 20.89
CA ARG A 58 -9.28 3.63 19.99
C ARG A 58 -8.48 3.81 18.69
N GLN A 59 -8.60 4.96 18.06
CA GLN A 59 -7.87 5.27 16.83
C GLN A 59 -6.35 5.25 17.06
N ALA A 60 -5.88 5.85 18.15
CA ALA A 60 -4.47 5.85 18.52
C ALA A 60 -3.93 4.43 18.76
N LEU A 61 -4.67 3.58 19.46
CA LEU A 61 -4.30 2.18 19.71
C LEU A 61 -4.28 1.35 18.43
N LEU A 62 -5.25 1.54 17.53
CA LEU A 62 -5.27 0.87 16.24
C LEU A 62 -4.09 1.31 15.38
N HIS A 63 -3.77 2.61 15.37
CA HIS A 63 -2.63 3.16 14.65
C HIS A 63 -1.30 2.60 15.16
N THR A 64 -1.12 2.54 16.47
CA THR A 64 0.08 1.97 17.11
C THR A 64 0.03 0.44 17.25
N ARG A 65 -0.96 -0.22 16.64
CA ARG A 65 -1.13 -1.68 16.64
C ARG A 65 -1.18 -2.29 18.05
N ASN A 66 -1.75 -1.57 19.01
CA ASN A 66 -1.83 -1.99 20.41
C ASN A 66 -0.46 -2.33 21.05
N VAL A 67 0.60 -1.64 20.69
CA VAL A 67 1.96 -1.88 21.23
C VAL A 67 2.02 -1.49 22.70
N SER A 68 1.60 -0.26 23.04
CA SER A 68 1.49 0.22 24.42
C SER A 68 0.54 1.42 24.53
N ALA A 69 0.07 1.70 25.75
CA ALA A 69 -0.73 2.90 26.01
C ALA A 69 0.11 4.19 25.89
N GLU A 70 1.39 4.13 26.25
CA GLU A 70 2.32 5.27 26.15
C GLU A 70 2.54 5.68 24.70
N GLU A 71 2.78 4.71 23.79
CA GLU A 71 2.96 4.98 22.38
C GLU A 71 1.67 5.54 21.73
N ALA A 72 0.51 5.04 22.15
CA ALA A 72 -0.78 5.56 21.70
C ALA A 72 -1.06 6.98 22.24
N ALA A 73 -0.70 7.27 23.51
CA ALA A 73 -0.82 8.61 24.06
C ALA A 73 0.11 9.60 23.35
N MET A 74 1.37 9.24 23.12
CA MET A 74 2.30 10.07 22.36
C MET A 74 1.78 10.37 20.96
N TYR A 75 1.23 9.38 20.27
CA TYR A 75 0.62 9.59 18.97
C TYR A 75 -0.54 10.60 19.04
N TYR A 76 -1.44 10.46 20.04
CA TYR A 76 -2.57 11.35 20.20
C TYR A 76 -2.14 12.80 20.50
N PHE A 77 -1.19 13.02 21.40
CA PHE A 77 -0.72 14.37 21.73
C PHE A 77 0.05 15.02 20.58
N ASN A 78 0.92 14.27 19.88
CA ASN A 78 1.58 14.77 18.70
C ASN A 78 0.57 15.16 17.60
N LYS A 79 -0.52 14.40 17.47
CA LYS A 79 -1.59 14.74 16.53
C LYS A 79 -2.29 16.05 16.88
N LEU A 80 -2.60 16.27 18.19
CA LEU A 80 -3.19 17.52 18.65
C LEU A 80 -2.28 18.72 18.42
N GLU A 81 -0.99 18.59 18.74
CA GLU A 81 -0.02 19.67 18.49
C GLU A 81 0.05 20.05 17.01
N ASN A 82 0.04 19.07 16.12
CA ASN A 82 0.04 19.31 14.67
C ASN A 82 -1.28 19.93 14.17
N GLU A 83 -2.43 19.58 14.76
CA GLU A 83 -3.73 20.17 14.43
C GLU A 83 -3.80 21.66 14.86
N GLU A 84 -3.13 22.04 15.96
CA GLU A 84 -3.07 23.45 16.41
C GLU A 84 -2.13 24.31 15.55
N GLU A 85 -1.11 23.69 14.88
CA GLU A 85 -0.19 24.40 13.99
C GLU A 85 -0.67 24.55 12.53
N GLY A 86 -1.88 24.11 12.18
CA GLY A 86 -2.51 24.40 10.89
C GLY A 86 -2.18 23.45 9.75
N ASP A 87 -1.89 22.18 10.03
CA ASP A 87 -1.49 21.15 9.03
C ASP A 87 -2.70 20.48 8.31
N GLU A 88 -3.86 21.13 8.25
CA GLU A 88 -5.04 20.59 7.53
C GLU A 88 -4.86 20.53 6.00
N ASP A 89 -3.89 21.25 5.43
CA ASP A 89 -3.67 21.34 3.98
C ASP A 89 -2.47 20.55 3.44
N THR A 90 -1.71 19.85 4.28
CA THR A 90 -0.56 19.09 3.80
C THR A 90 -1.00 17.84 3.02
N MET A 91 -0.90 17.93 1.69
CA MET A 91 -1.25 16.86 0.78
C MET A 91 -0.08 15.92 0.53
N PHE A 92 -0.31 14.63 0.67
CA PHE A 92 0.68 13.58 0.41
C PHE A 92 0.38 12.83 -0.90
N LYS A 93 1.44 12.35 -1.56
CA LYS A 93 1.31 11.52 -2.76
C LYS A 93 2.39 10.45 -2.86
N MET A 94 2.05 9.33 -3.49
CA MET A 94 3.00 8.37 -4.02
C MET A 94 3.27 8.66 -5.49
N VAL A 95 4.55 8.64 -5.86
CA VAL A 95 4.98 8.79 -7.26
C VAL A 95 5.80 7.56 -7.65
N PHE A 96 5.54 7.05 -8.86
CA PHE A 96 6.23 5.91 -9.43
C PHE A 96 6.91 6.33 -10.72
N VAL A 97 8.24 6.33 -10.74
CA VAL A 97 9.03 6.69 -11.93
C VAL A 97 9.42 5.40 -12.65
N VAL A 98 8.90 5.22 -13.84
CA VAL A 98 9.09 4.01 -14.67
C VAL A 98 10.30 4.16 -15.57
N ASN A 99 11.18 3.16 -15.61
CA ASN A 99 12.31 3.11 -16.53
C ASN A 99 11.84 2.84 -17.95
N MET A 100 11.83 3.89 -18.78
CA MET A 100 11.34 3.80 -20.17
C MET A 100 12.32 3.13 -21.13
N GLU A 101 13.63 3.07 -20.80
CA GLU A 101 14.62 2.38 -21.61
C GLU A 101 14.32 0.88 -21.77
N LEU A 102 13.68 0.28 -20.77
CA LEU A 102 13.36 -1.16 -20.77
C LEU A 102 12.19 -1.53 -21.70
N ASN A 103 11.49 -0.55 -22.27
CA ASN A 103 10.36 -0.77 -23.20
C ASN A 103 9.36 -1.83 -22.73
N MET A 104 9.03 -1.82 -21.44
CA MET A 104 8.11 -2.78 -20.84
C MET A 104 6.69 -2.62 -21.38
N GLY A 105 6.02 -3.73 -21.66
CA GLY A 105 4.61 -3.73 -22.02
C GLY A 105 3.73 -3.24 -20.86
N VAL A 106 2.53 -2.70 -21.16
CA VAL A 106 1.62 -2.07 -20.20
C VAL A 106 1.31 -2.97 -19.00
N GLY A 107 1.10 -4.28 -19.21
CA GLY A 107 0.87 -5.22 -18.11
C GLY A 107 2.08 -5.38 -17.19
N LYS A 108 3.31 -5.37 -17.76
CA LYS A 108 4.55 -5.43 -16.98
C LYS A 108 4.75 -4.14 -16.19
N VAL A 109 4.52 -2.97 -16.80
CA VAL A 109 4.56 -1.68 -16.09
C VAL A 109 3.59 -1.67 -14.91
N ALA A 110 2.34 -2.08 -15.13
CA ALA A 110 1.33 -2.14 -14.07
C ALA A 110 1.76 -3.06 -12.92
N ALA A 111 2.31 -4.24 -13.22
CA ALA A 111 2.81 -5.17 -12.21
C ALA A 111 3.99 -4.57 -11.42
N GLN A 112 4.96 -3.92 -12.08
CA GLN A 112 6.13 -3.32 -11.43
C GLN A 112 5.74 -2.09 -10.58
N VAL A 113 4.77 -1.27 -11.02
CA VAL A 113 4.20 -0.18 -10.21
C VAL A 113 3.47 -0.74 -8.99
N GLY A 114 2.70 -1.83 -9.14
CA GLY A 114 2.08 -2.54 -8.02
C GLY A 114 3.11 -3.05 -7.01
N HIS A 115 4.21 -3.65 -7.47
CA HIS A 115 5.31 -4.06 -6.59
C HIS A 115 5.93 -2.87 -5.85
N ALA A 116 6.15 -1.75 -6.55
CA ALA A 116 6.69 -0.53 -5.96
C ALA A 116 5.76 0.03 -4.88
N ALA A 117 4.46 0.09 -5.14
CA ALA A 117 3.46 0.58 -4.19
C ALA A 117 3.44 -0.25 -2.90
N VAL A 118 3.37 -1.57 -3.03
CA VAL A 118 3.36 -2.49 -1.87
C VAL A 118 4.67 -2.40 -1.09
N ALA A 119 5.82 -2.47 -1.77
CA ALA A 119 7.12 -2.44 -1.11
C ALA A 119 7.40 -1.09 -0.43
N LEU A 120 6.97 0.03 -1.04
CA LEU A 120 7.08 1.36 -0.44
C LEU A 120 6.18 1.48 0.79
N PHE A 121 4.92 1.05 0.70
CA PHE A 121 3.99 1.06 1.83
C PHE A 121 4.49 0.19 3.00
N GLN A 122 5.06 -0.98 2.72
CA GLN A 122 5.70 -1.83 3.74
C GLN A 122 6.89 -1.13 4.41
N ALA A 123 7.78 -0.48 3.63
CA ALA A 123 8.91 0.26 4.17
C ALA A 123 8.46 1.44 5.06
N MET A 124 7.34 2.07 4.75
CA MET A 124 6.78 3.14 5.58
C MET A 124 6.29 2.67 6.95
N GLN A 125 6.07 1.37 7.13
CA GLN A 125 5.70 0.81 8.43
C GLN A 125 6.89 0.67 9.41
N GLU A 126 8.12 0.88 8.94
CA GLU A 126 9.33 0.71 9.76
C GLU A 126 9.59 1.89 10.72
N LYS A 127 9.15 3.11 10.36
CA LYS A 127 9.36 4.34 11.14
C LYS A 127 8.03 5.00 11.53
N ASN A 128 7.91 5.51 12.74
CA ASN A 128 6.69 6.15 13.24
C ASN A 128 6.26 7.34 12.39
N THR A 129 7.19 8.26 12.05
CA THR A 129 6.93 9.41 11.19
C THR A 129 6.43 9.04 9.79
N TRP A 130 6.94 7.96 9.22
CA TRP A 130 6.50 7.46 7.92
C TRP A 130 5.14 6.75 8.00
N ARG A 131 4.82 6.08 9.13
CA ARG A 131 3.48 5.50 9.36
C ARG A 131 2.40 6.57 9.42
N GLU A 132 2.68 7.69 10.08
CA GLU A 132 1.77 8.83 10.12
C GLU A 132 1.53 9.42 8.72
N MET A 133 2.59 9.65 7.96
CA MET A 133 2.51 10.07 6.55
C MET A 133 1.66 9.09 5.71
N ALA A 134 1.85 7.79 5.88
CA ALA A 134 1.07 6.77 5.19
C ALA A 134 -0.41 6.82 5.57
N TRP A 135 -0.71 7.05 6.85
CA TRP A 135 -2.06 7.20 7.35
C TRP A 135 -2.75 8.45 6.77
N LYS A 136 -2.10 9.62 6.85
CA LYS A 136 -2.61 10.86 6.27
C LYS A 136 -2.89 10.70 4.77
N TRP A 137 -1.95 10.12 4.04
CA TRP A 137 -2.10 9.86 2.60
C TRP A 137 -3.28 8.92 2.29
N ASP A 138 -3.45 7.85 3.06
CA ASP A 138 -4.53 6.89 2.82
C ASP A 138 -5.91 7.53 3.05
N HIS A 139 -6.06 8.32 4.11
CA HIS A 139 -7.30 9.04 4.41
C HIS A 139 -7.57 10.22 3.46
N ALA A 140 -6.54 10.77 2.82
CA ALA A 140 -6.67 11.81 1.81
C ALA A 140 -6.88 11.28 0.37
N GLY A 141 -7.36 10.04 0.23
CA GLY A 141 -7.72 9.44 -1.06
C GLY A 141 -6.58 8.73 -1.78
N SER A 142 -5.47 8.43 -1.10
CA SER A 142 -4.38 7.56 -1.57
C SER A 142 -3.82 7.96 -2.95
N LYS A 143 -3.55 9.24 -3.19
CA LYS A 143 -3.09 9.80 -4.47
C LYS A 143 -1.83 9.08 -4.98
N LYS A 144 -1.90 8.57 -6.22
CA LYS A 144 -0.81 7.85 -6.90
C LYS A 144 -0.59 8.43 -8.30
N ILE A 145 0.67 8.68 -8.66
CA ILE A 145 1.04 9.26 -9.97
C ILE A 145 2.14 8.43 -10.59
N VAL A 146 2.04 8.11 -11.88
CA VAL A 146 3.04 7.36 -12.63
C VAL A 146 3.72 8.26 -13.64
N LEU A 147 5.05 8.32 -13.60
CA LEU A 147 5.89 9.22 -14.39
C LEU A 147 6.90 8.44 -15.24
N GLN A 148 7.38 9.09 -16.29
CA GLN A 148 8.41 8.56 -17.18
C GLN A 148 9.80 8.92 -16.67
N GLY A 149 10.61 7.92 -16.32
CA GLY A 149 12.05 8.03 -16.15
C GLY A 149 12.79 7.60 -17.41
N THR A 150 14.00 8.07 -17.63
CA THR A 150 14.74 7.73 -18.87
C THR A 150 15.37 6.34 -18.79
N ASN A 151 16.22 6.10 -17.79
CA ASN A 151 17.00 4.87 -17.64
C ASN A 151 17.33 4.60 -16.16
N THR A 152 18.08 3.52 -15.90
CA THR A 152 18.48 3.13 -14.53
C THR A 152 19.30 4.23 -13.82
N ALA A 153 20.22 4.89 -14.50
CA ALA A 153 21.04 5.97 -13.89
C ALA A 153 20.15 7.11 -13.39
N HIS A 154 19.18 7.53 -14.22
CA HIS A 154 18.22 8.57 -13.85
C HIS A 154 17.36 8.17 -12.63
N LEU A 155 16.91 6.92 -12.54
CA LEU A 155 16.17 6.43 -11.36
C LEU A 155 17.02 6.52 -10.09
N LEU A 156 18.29 6.17 -10.18
CA LEU A 156 19.23 6.24 -9.04
C LEU A 156 19.52 7.68 -8.61
N GLU A 157 19.66 8.61 -9.56
CA GLU A 157 19.82 10.03 -9.28
C GLU A 157 18.58 10.59 -8.54
N LEU A 158 17.38 10.29 -9.01
CA LEU A 158 16.14 10.69 -8.36
C LEU A 158 16.01 10.07 -6.96
N GLN A 159 16.41 8.80 -6.81
CA GLN A 159 16.42 8.13 -5.51
C GLN A 159 17.38 8.83 -4.53
N ALA A 160 18.61 9.14 -4.96
CA ALA A 160 19.57 9.82 -4.13
C ALA A 160 19.08 11.21 -3.69
N LEU A 161 18.45 11.96 -4.60
CA LEU A 161 17.84 13.25 -4.30
C LEU A 161 16.69 13.11 -3.29
N ALA A 162 15.77 12.16 -3.49
CA ALA A 162 14.67 11.91 -2.57
C ALA A 162 15.18 11.51 -1.17
N MET A 163 16.19 10.66 -1.10
CA MET A 163 16.82 10.26 0.16
C MET A 163 17.50 11.43 0.88
N SER A 164 18.11 12.36 0.16
CA SER A 164 18.69 13.57 0.74
C SER A 164 17.65 14.50 1.38
N LEU A 165 16.40 14.41 0.90
CA LEU A 165 15.24 15.09 1.46
C LEU A 165 14.50 14.24 2.52
N SER A 166 15.09 13.14 2.95
CA SER A 166 14.53 12.19 3.93
C SER A 166 13.18 11.56 3.50
N LEU A 167 12.88 11.57 2.20
CA LEU A 167 11.67 10.93 1.68
C LEU A 167 11.82 9.40 1.64
N PRO A 168 10.80 8.63 2.01
CA PRO A 168 10.79 7.19 1.81
C PRO A 168 10.81 6.85 0.32
N THR A 169 11.72 5.95 -0.06
CA THR A 169 11.89 5.49 -1.44
C THR A 169 11.98 3.97 -1.52
N LYS A 170 11.57 3.40 -2.66
CA LYS A 170 11.77 2.00 -2.97
C LYS A 170 12.07 1.80 -4.44
N LEU A 171 13.26 1.29 -4.75
CA LEU A 171 13.63 0.90 -6.11
C LEU A 171 13.31 -0.58 -6.32
N ILE A 172 12.58 -0.91 -7.38
CA ILE A 172 12.19 -2.26 -7.73
C ILE A 172 13.12 -2.80 -8.79
N GLN A 173 13.67 -3.99 -8.50
CA GLN A 173 14.47 -4.78 -9.43
C GLN A 173 13.66 -5.99 -9.88
N ASP A 174 13.64 -6.27 -11.18
CA ASP A 174 12.93 -7.42 -11.73
C ASP A 174 13.71 -8.72 -11.48
N ALA A 175 12.96 -9.80 -11.21
CA ALA A 175 13.54 -11.14 -11.07
C ALA A 175 13.96 -11.77 -12.42
N GLY A 176 13.61 -11.13 -13.55
CA GLY A 176 14.00 -11.57 -14.89
C GLY A 176 13.19 -12.75 -15.44
N LEU A 177 11.99 -12.97 -14.91
CA LEU A 177 11.15 -14.09 -15.34
C LEU A 177 10.29 -13.81 -16.58
N THR A 178 10.29 -12.58 -17.09
CA THR A 178 9.34 -12.15 -18.15
C THR A 178 10.00 -11.38 -19.29
N GLN A 179 10.02 -10.03 -19.24
CA GLN A 179 10.37 -9.17 -20.38
C GLN A 179 11.74 -8.48 -20.28
N VAL A 180 12.32 -8.42 -19.10
CA VAL A 180 13.58 -7.70 -18.83
C VAL A 180 14.59 -8.62 -18.17
N GLU A 181 15.88 -8.25 -18.26
CA GLU A 181 16.96 -9.04 -17.64
C GLU A 181 16.85 -9.04 -16.12
N PRO A 182 17.28 -10.14 -15.46
CA PRO A 182 17.33 -10.22 -14.00
C PRO A 182 18.12 -9.06 -13.40
N GLY A 183 17.58 -8.45 -12.35
CA GLY A 183 18.21 -7.34 -11.65
C GLY A 183 18.01 -5.96 -12.30
N SER A 184 17.31 -5.86 -13.43
CA SER A 184 16.97 -4.57 -14.04
C SER A 184 16.13 -3.71 -13.10
N SER A 185 16.55 -2.46 -12.89
CA SER A 185 15.80 -1.46 -12.12
C SER A 185 14.63 -0.93 -12.94
N THR A 186 13.42 -1.30 -12.56
CA THR A 186 12.21 -1.09 -13.37
C THR A 186 11.39 0.12 -12.96
N VAL A 187 11.17 0.32 -11.66
CA VAL A 187 10.34 1.40 -11.10
C VAL A 187 10.96 1.91 -9.81
N LEU A 188 11.00 3.24 -9.65
CA LEU A 188 11.30 3.90 -8.39
C LEU A 188 10.00 4.43 -7.79
N GLY A 189 9.65 4.00 -6.58
CA GLY A 189 8.58 4.56 -5.76
C GLY A 189 9.14 5.61 -4.80
N ILE A 190 8.46 6.76 -4.69
CA ILE A 190 8.75 7.86 -3.77
C ILE A 190 7.45 8.27 -3.10
N MET A 191 7.48 8.58 -1.82
CA MET A 191 6.33 9.07 -1.07
C MET A 191 6.72 10.31 -0.28
N GLY A 192 5.78 11.24 -0.11
CA GLY A 192 5.98 12.43 0.71
C GLY A 192 4.94 13.49 0.48
N GLU A 193 5.16 14.62 1.13
CA GLU A 193 4.41 15.85 0.87
C GLU A 193 4.52 16.25 -0.60
N GLU A 194 3.44 16.78 -1.13
CA GLU A 194 3.33 17.05 -2.56
C GLU A 194 4.44 17.99 -3.07
N GLU A 195 4.77 19.03 -2.32
CA GLU A 195 5.84 19.97 -2.67
C GLU A 195 7.20 19.31 -2.64
N MET A 196 7.51 18.53 -1.60
CA MET A 196 8.78 17.83 -1.47
C MET A 196 8.98 16.81 -2.59
N VAL A 197 7.94 16.06 -2.93
CA VAL A 197 7.97 15.10 -4.05
C VAL A 197 8.10 15.83 -5.39
N ASN A 198 7.47 17.00 -5.56
CA ASN A 198 7.62 17.84 -6.75
C ASN A 198 9.04 18.35 -6.94
N ASN A 199 9.77 18.67 -5.87
CA ASN A 199 11.18 19.05 -5.97
C ASN A 199 12.05 17.96 -6.62
N VAL A 200 11.65 16.69 -6.46
CA VAL A 200 12.35 15.54 -7.06
C VAL A 200 11.81 15.21 -8.44
N THR A 201 10.50 15.25 -8.64
CA THR A 201 9.84 14.64 -9.81
C THR A 201 9.04 15.61 -10.68
N GLY A 202 8.98 16.89 -10.32
CA GLY A 202 8.11 17.88 -10.96
C GLY A 202 8.43 18.19 -12.42
N SER A 203 9.65 17.89 -12.89
CA SER A 203 10.07 18.04 -14.30
C SER A 203 9.68 16.85 -15.18
N LEU A 204 9.24 15.71 -14.58
CA LEU A 204 8.97 14.49 -15.32
C LEU A 204 7.57 14.51 -15.95
N LYS A 205 7.44 13.81 -17.06
CA LYS A 205 6.17 13.68 -17.78
C LYS A 205 5.33 12.53 -17.19
N LEU A 206 4.02 12.69 -17.24
CA LEU A 206 3.09 11.59 -16.96
C LEU A 206 3.30 10.44 -17.94
N LEU A 207 3.12 9.21 -17.45
CA LEU A 207 3.16 8.01 -18.30
C LEU A 207 1.85 7.80 -19.01
#